data_ddc69823ca97858580e520cf90068173
#
_entry.id   ddc69823ca97858580e520cf90068173
#
_cell.length_a   1.000
_cell.length_b   1.000
_cell.length_c   1.000
_cell.angle_alpha   90.00
_cell.angle_beta   90.00
_cell.angle_gamma   90.00
#
_symmetry.space_group_name_H-M   'P 1'
#
loop_
_entity.id
_entity.type
_entity.pdbx_description
1 polymer ?
#
loop_
_entity_poly.entity_id
_entity_poly.type
_entity_poly.pdbx_seq_one_letter_code
_entity_poly.pdbx_strand_id
1 'polypeptide(L)'
;MSQPLAYPAPAAPAPQPPRRSSAGKIIGIVIAAAVVLGGLAAGALFLFAKPVIDEAKVQAEIVRITRDASGLAPTDVRCPTDVPLQAGNVFTCTAQLDGQQVTYTVKQNDDQGNVHIQSSGLVVIDKIEKTLAERVSQNTGVTTVTADCASGKQVFVGGKGATFPCTVTNTEDPSDTLSVTATVTSDDGTVDFS
;
A
#
# COMPACT_ATOMS: atom_id res chain seq x y z
N MET A 1 6.92 -82.32 -84.27
CA MET A 1 7.35 -81.80 -82.91
C MET A 1 7.23 -80.34 -83.00
N SER A 2 6.14 -79.79 -82.49
CA SER A 2 5.76 -78.35 -82.52
C SER A 2 6.03 -77.75 -81.16
N GLN A 3 6.86 -76.82 -81.02
CA GLN A 3 7.08 -76.05 -79.78
C GLN A 3 6.05 -74.92 -79.67
N PRO A 4 5.43 -74.73 -78.55
CA PRO A 4 4.54 -73.58 -78.33
C PRO A 4 5.36 -72.32 -78.03
N LEU A 5 4.99 -71.25 -78.71
CA LEU A 5 5.51 -69.87 -78.44
C LEU A 5 5.02 -69.38 -77.10
N ALA A 6 5.97 -69.02 -76.21
CA ALA A 6 5.66 -68.40 -74.96
C ALA A 6 5.34 -66.90 -75.14
N TYR A 7 4.18 -66.46 -74.73
CA TYR A 7 3.79 -65.04 -74.66
C TYR A 7 4.44 -64.38 -73.46
N PRO A 8 5.05 -63.20 -73.61
CA PRO A 8 5.56 -62.47 -72.45
C PRO A 8 4.42 -61.88 -71.59
N ALA A 9 4.55 -62.05 -70.32
CA ALA A 9 3.58 -61.49 -69.31
C ALA A 9 3.62 -59.95 -69.31
N PRO A 10 2.47 -59.26 -69.09
CA PRO A 10 2.44 -57.82 -69.02
C PRO A 10 3.21 -57.32 -67.80
N ALA A 11 4.01 -56.27 -68.01
CA ALA A 11 4.74 -55.60 -66.91
C ALA A 11 3.84 -54.99 -65.87
N ALA A 12 4.18 -55.19 -64.59
CA ALA A 12 3.47 -54.61 -63.47
C ALA A 12 3.59 -53.08 -63.49
N PRO A 13 2.53 -52.32 -63.15
CA PRO A 13 2.59 -50.85 -63.10
C PRO A 13 3.58 -50.38 -62.03
N ALA A 14 4.39 -49.38 -62.38
CA ALA A 14 5.38 -48.77 -61.48
C ALA A 14 4.64 -48.10 -60.25
N PRO A 15 5.24 -48.18 -59.08
CA PRO A 15 4.67 -47.54 -57.88
C PRO A 15 4.62 -46.01 -58.07
N GLN A 16 3.44 -45.41 -57.88
CA GLN A 16 3.24 -43.96 -57.94
C GLN A 16 3.90 -43.31 -56.72
N PRO A 17 4.63 -42.19 -56.90
CA PRO A 17 5.20 -41.46 -55.81
C PRO A 17 4.10 -40.92 -54.89
N PRO A 18 4.26 -40.89 -53.55
CA PRO A 18 3.28 -40.39 -52.61
C PRO A 18 2.92 -38.93 -52.92
N ARG A 19 1.63 -38.65 -53.13
CA ARG A 19 1.09 -37.30 -53.24
C ARG A 19 1.37 -36.57 -51.91
N ARG A 20 2.31 -35.67 -51.89
CA ARG A 20 2.52 -34.73 -50.77
C ARG A 20 1.30 -33.86 -50.65
N SER A 21 0.47 -34.10 -49.62
CA SER A 21 -0.69 -33.28 -49.34
C SER A 21 -0.20 -31.89 -48.93
N SER A 22 -0.63 -30.87 -49.64
CA SER A 22 -0.36 -29.45 -49.32
C SER A 22 -1.06 -28.99 -48.01
N ALA A 23 -1.89 -29.84 -47.43
CA ALA A 23 -2.60 -29.56 -46.18
C ALA A 23 -1.66 -29.29 -44.98
N GLY A 24 -0.53 -30.02 -44.91
CA GLY A 24 0.45 -29.81 -43.84
C GLY A 24 1.15 -28.43 -43.88
N LYS A 25 1.34 -27.87 -45.08
CA LYS A 25 1.95 -26.53 -45.22
C LYS A 25 0.98 -25.42 -44.83
N ILE A 26 -0.30 -25.56 -45.14
CA ILE A 26 -1.33 -24.58 -44.78
C ILE A 26 -1.56 -24.60 -43.27
N ILE A 27 -1.63 -25.78 -42.62
CA ILE A 27 -1.77 -25.91 -41.17
C ILE A 27 -0.57 -25.28 -40.43
N GLY A 28 0.67 -25.54 -40.92
CA GLY A 28 1.87 -24.94 -40.34
C GLY A 28 1.89 -23.41 -40.40
N ILE A 29 1.43 -22.83 -41.52
CA ILE A 29 1.37 -21.36 -41.68
C ILE A 29 0.31 -20.75 -40.77
N VAL A 30 -0.85 -21.40 -40.62
CA VAL A 30 -1.93 -20.91 -39.74
C VAL A 30 -1.52 -20.96 -38.27
N ILE A 31 -0.84 -22.01 -37.82
CA ILE A 31 -0.33 -22.09 -36.43
C ILE A 31 0.76 -21.05 -36.18
N ALA A 32 1.68 -20.84 -37.12
CA ALA A 32 2.71 -19.82 -36.99
C ALA A 32 2.14 -18.40 -36.95
N ALA A 33 1.10 -18.11 -37.76
CA ALA A 33 0.41 -16.82 -37.74
C ALA A 33 -0.35 -16.60 -36.42
N ALA A 34 -0.99 -17.63 -35.87
CA ALA A 34 -1.70 -17.54 -34.60
C ALA A 34 -0.73 -17.30 -33.41
N VAL A 35 0.43 -17.93 -33.41
CA VAL A 35 1.46 -17.73 -32.37
C VAL A 35 2.07 -16.32 -32.47
N VAL A 36 2.33 -15.79 -33.67
CA VAL A 36 2.85 -14.43 -33.85
C VAL A 36 1.82 -13.38 -33.47
N LEU A 37 0.56 -13.54 -33.86
CA LEU A 37 -0.52 -12.61 -33.48
C LEU A 37 -0.84 -12.66 -31.98
N GLY A 38 -0.85 -13.85 -31.38
CA GLY A 38 -1.02 -14.03 -29.93
C GLY A 38 0.15 -13.46 -29.14
N GLY A 39 1.38 -13.67 -29.59
CA GLY A 39 2.59 -13.12 -28.98
C GLY A 39 2.66 -11.59 -29.06
N LEU A 40 2.27 -11.00 -30.19
CA LEU A 40 2.21 -9.53 -30.35
C LEU A 40 1.11 -8.91 -29.49
N ALA A 41 -0.06 -9.55 -29.36
CA ALA A 41 -1.14 -9.05 -28.52
C ALA A 41 -0.78 -9.12 -27.03
N ALA A 42 -0.16 -10.22 -26.58
CA ALA A 42 0.32 -10.35 -25.20
C ALA A 42 1.49 -9.37 -24.91
N GLY A 43 2.43 -9.21 -25.84
CA GLY A 43 3.53 -8.27 -25.73
C GLY A 43 3.06 -6.81 -25.71
N ALA A 44 2.04 -6.46 -26.51
CA ALA A 44 1.47 -5.12 -26.52
C ALA A 44 0.78 -4.77 -25.19
N LEU A 45 0.06 -5.71 -24.58
CA LEU A 45 -0.58 -5.51 -23.27
C LEU A 45 0.47 -5.27 -22.18
N PHE A 46 1.61 -5.97 -22.22
CA PHE A 46 2.73 -5.74 -21.27
C PHE A 46 3.41 -4.38 -21.45
N LEU A 47 3.50 -3.88 -22.69
CA LEU A 47 4.14 -2.58 -22.98
C LEU A 47 3.27 -1.38 -22.59
N PHE A 48 1.96 -1.58 -22.42
CA PHE A 48 1.03 -0.52 -22.02
C PHE A 48 0.58 -0.60 -20.55
N ALA A 49 0.94 -1.63 -19.79
CA ALA A 49 0.69 -1.72 -18.37
C ALA A 49 1.56 -0.67 -17.65
N LYS A 50 0.94 0.42 -17.21
CA LYS A 50 1.64 1.39 -16.37
C LYS A 50 2.00 0.70 -15.05
N PRO A 51 3.24 0.84 -14.57
CA PRO A 51 3.61 0.31 -13.28
C PRO A 51 2.75 0.99 -12.19
N VAL A 52 2.28 0.20 -11.24
CA VAL A 52 1.50 0.67 -10.09
C VAL A 52 2.30 0.49 -8.81
N ILE A 53 1.95 1.28 -7.80
CA ILE A 53 2.57 1.16 -6.47
C ILE A 53 2.16 -0.18 -5.84
N ASP A 54 3.07 -0.76 -5.08
CA ASP A 54 2.80 -1.95 -4.28
C ASP A 54 2.01 -1.55 -3.03
N GLU A 55 0.68 -1.70 -3.09
CA GLU A 55 -0.24 -1.36 -2.00
C GLU A 55 0.14 -2.04 -0.69
N ALA A 56 0.51 -3.32 -0.75
CA ALA A 56 0.86 -4.09 0.45
C ALA A 56 2.10 -3.53 1.15
N LYS A 57 3.08 -3.03 0.40
CA LYS A 57 4.25 -2.34 0.98
C LYS A 57 3.88 -1.04 1.64
N VAL A 58 3.00 -0.24 1.02
CA VAL A 58 2.52 1.02 1.63
C VAL A 58 1.75 0.74 2.91
N GLN A 59 0.86 -0.25 2.91
CA GLN A 59 0.11 -0.65 4.12
C GLN A 59 1.06 -1.13 5.23
N ALA A 60 2.04 -1.96 4.91
CA ALA A 60 3.04 -2.43 5.88
C ALA A 60 3.87 -1.28 6.46
N GLU A 61 4.23 -0.30 5.64
CA GLU A 61 4.97 0.89 6.07
C GLU A 61 4.12 1.78 7.00
N ILE A 62 2.82 1.97 6.70
CA ILE A 62 1.88 2.66 7.61
C ILE A 62 1.83 1.97 8.97
N VAL A 63 1.71 0.63 8.99
CA VAL A 63 1.71 -0.14 10.25
C VAL A 63 3.01 0.09 11.02
N ARG A 64 4.15 0.03 10.34
CA ARG A 64 5.47 0.20 10.96
C ARG A 64 5.63 1.59 11.57
N ILE A 65 5.44 2.65 10.78
CA ILE A 65 5.65 4.03 11.26
C ILE A 65 4.68 4.42 12.37
N THR A 66 3.41 3.94 12.30
CA THR A 66 2.42 4.22 13.34
C THR A 66 2.78 3.52 14.65
N ARG A 67 3.19 2.26 14.58
CA ARG A 67 3.66 1.52 15.77
C ARG A 67 4.90 2.16 16.38
N ASP A 68 5.87 2.56 15.56
CA ASP A 68 7.10 3.21 16.03
C ASP A 68 6.80 4.57 16.69
N ALA A 69 5.79 5.30 16.20
CA ALA A 69 5.43 6.62 16.73
C ALA A 69 4.57 6.56 18.00
N SER A 70 3.59 5.64 18.05
CA SER A 70 2.55 5.59 19.10
C SER A 70 2.60 4.37 20.01
N GLY A 71 3.43 3.37 19.70
CA GLY A 71 3.42 2.07 20.39
C GLY A 71 2.27 1.16 19.97
N LEU A 72 1.27 1.65 19.22
CA LEU A 72 0.09 0.92 18.78
C LEU A 72 0.18 0.52 17.31
N ALA A 73 -0.25 -0.71 17.00
CA ALA A 73 -0.40 -1.15 15.62
C ALA A 73 -1.79 -0.77 15.10
N PRO A 74 -1.90 -0.03 13.99
CA PRO A 74 -3.19 0.21 13.35
C PRO A 74 -3.75 -1.07 12.74
N THR A 75 -5.07 -1.15 12.67
CA THR A 75 -5.82 -2.22 12.02
C THR A 75 -6.57 -1.68 10.81
N ASP A 76 -7.11 -2.56 9.96
CA ASP A 76 -7.92 -2.19 8.80
C ASP A 76 -7.29 -1.11 7.91
N VAL A 77 -5.99 -1.22 7.68
CA VAL A 77 -5.26 -0.30 6.78
C VAL A 77 -5.77 -0.51 5.36
N ARG A 78 -6.28 0.54 4.75
CA ARG A 78 -6.85 0.54 3.39
C ARG A 78 -6.24 1.66 2.57
N CYS A 79 -5.67 1.30 1.46
CA CYS A 79 -5.17 2.22 0.44
C CYS A 79 -5.94 2.02 -0.88
N PRO A 80 -5.96 2.99 -1.79
CA PRO A 80 -6.52 2.81 -3.12
C PRO A 80 -5.68 1.81 -3.92
N THR A 81 -6.35 0.99 -4.72
CA THR A 81 -5.73 0.05 -5.67
C THR A 81 -5.29 0.77 -6.94
N ASP A 82 -4.41 0.15 -7.72
CA ASP A 82 -4.00 0.58 -9.06
C ASP A 82 -3.47 2.02 -9.15
N VAL A 83 -2.86 2.52 -8.07
CA VAL A 83 -2.24 3.84 -8.06
C VAL A 83 -1.01 3.84 -8.97
N PRO A 84 -0.97 4.67 -10.04
CA PRO A 84 0.17 4.71 -10.93
C PRO A 84 1.46 5.13 -10.22
N LEU A 85 2.58 4.48 -10.53
CA LEU A 85 3.91 4.95 -10.11
C LEU A 85 4.22 6.24 -10.86
N GLN A 86 4.26 7.34 -10.11
CA GLN A 86 4.56 8.66 -10.64
C GLN A 86 5.09 9.56 -9.53
N ALA A 87 6.28 10.12 -9.72
CA ALA A 87 6.84 11.09 -8.79
C ALA A 87 5.88 12.26 -8.54
N GLY A 88 5.70 12.62 -7.27
CA GLY A 88 4.81 13.70 -6.85
C GLY A 88 3.32 13.32 -6.76
N ASN A 89 2.92 12.11 -7.17
CA ASN A 89 1.53 11.65 -6.99
C ASN A 89 1.19 11.55 -5.50
N VAL A 90 -0.04 11.94 -5.14
CA VAL A 90 -0.53 11.94 -3.76
C VAL A 90 -1.84 11.17 -3.69
N PHE A 91 -1.95 10.28 -2.70
CA PHE A 91 -3.18 9.55 -2.41
C PHE A 91 -3.36 9.40 -0.89
N THR A 92 -4.53 8.96 -0.48
CA THR A 92 -4.86 8.80 0.94
C THR A 92 -5.11 7.34 1.26
N CYS A 93 -4.60 6.91 2.43
CA CYS A 93 -4.94 5.66 3.07
C CYS A 93 -5.70 5.94 4.37
N THR A 94 -6.48 4.99 4.83
CA THR A 94 -7.17 5.03 6.13
C THR A 94 -6.83 3.82 6.96
N ALA A 95 -6.88 3.96 8.28
CA ALA A 95 -6.73 2.84 9.21
C ALA A 95 -7.54 3.09 10.49
N GLN A 96 -7.71 2.05 11.30
CA GLN A 96 -8.25 2.15 12.65
C GLN A 96 -7.10 2.08 13.67
N LEU A 97 -7.08 3.02 14.61
CA LEU A 97 -6.10 3.08 15.68
C LEU A 97 -6.82 3.45 16.99
N ASP A 98 -6.76 2.58 17.99
CA ASP A 98 -7.44 2.78 19.29
C ASP A 98 -8.94 3.16 19.14
N GLY A 99 -9.64 2.47 18.21
CA GLY A 99 -11.06 2.71 17.90
C GLY A 99 -11.35 4.01 17.16
N GLN A 100 -10.32 4.73 16.70
CA GLN A 100 -10.46 5.99 15.94
C GLN A 100 -9.94 5.80 14.51
N GLN A 101 -10.60 6.44 13.54
CA GLN A 101 -10.13 6.41 12.16
C GLN A 101 -9.01 7.43 11.96
N VAL A 102 -7.87 6.96 11.47
CA VAL A 102 -6.73 7.79 11.08
C VAL A 102 -6.65 7.86 9.56
N THR A 103 -6.39 9.05 9.04
CA THR A 103 -6.11 9.27 7.62
C THR A 103 -4.62 9.53 7.42
N TYR A 104 -4.05 8.87 6.43
CA TYR A 104 -2.65 9.04 6.03
C TYR A 104 -2.59 9.63 4.63
N THR A 105 -1.83 10.69 4.48
CA THR A 105 -1.46 11.23 3.17
C THR A 105 -0.16 10.58 2.73
N VAL A 106 -0.19 9.92 1.58
CA VAL A 106 0.95 9.23 0.98
C VAL A 106 1.37 10.00 -0.27
N LYS A 107 2.60 10.50 -0.28
CA LYS A 107 3.19 11.20 -1.43
C LYS A 107 4.30 10.32 -2.01
N GLN A 108 4.24 10.05 -3.31
CA GLN A 108 5.30 9.36 -4.02
C GLN A 108 6.48 10.32 -4.27
N ASN A 109 7.66 9.95 -3.79
CA ASN A 109 8.85 10.77 -3.94
C ASN A 109 9.49 10.62 -5.34
N ASP A 110 9.32 9.41 -5.93
CA ASP A 110 9.88 9.03 -7.22
C ASP A 110 8.96 8.03 -7.95
N ASP A 111 9.41 7.56 -9.11
CA ASP A 111 8.75 6.54 -9.94
C ASP A 111 9.17 5.09 -9.59
N GLN A 112 9.93 4.91 -8.48
CA GLN A 112 10.41 3.61 -7.99
C GLN A 112 9.57 3.08 -6.83
N GLY A 113 8.57 3.85 -6.38
CA GLY A 113 7.68 3.48 -5.28
C GLY A 113 8.14 3.91 -3.90
N ASN A 114 9.14 4.78 -3.81
CA ASN A 114 9.50 5.42 -2.56
C ASN A 114 8.44 6.45 -2.17
N VAL A 115 7.95 6.36 -0.94
CA VAL A 115 6.85 7.20 -0.45
C VAL A 115 7.24 7.97 0.81
N HIS A 116 6.63 9.13 0.97
CA HIS A 116 6.56 9.86 2.23
C HIS A 116 5.14 9.74 2.76
N ILE A 117 4.98 9.30 4.02
CA ILE A 117 3.69 9.06 4.65
C ILE A 117 3.56 9.98 5.85
N GLN A 118 2.44 10.68 5.93
CA GLN A 118 2.11 11.59 7.04
C GLN A 118 0.70 11.27 7.55
N SER A 119 0.54 11.07 8.85
CA SER A 119 -0.78 10.97 9.49
C SER A 119 -1.39 12.35 9.67
N SER A 120 -2.70 12.46 9.49
CA SER A 120 -3.44 13.71 9.73
C SER A 120 -4.01 13.71 11.14
N GLY A 121 -3.56 14.68 11.94
CA GLY A 121 -4.10 14.96 13.28
C GLY A 121 -3.93 13.82 14.30
N LEU A 122 -2.92 12.97 14.13
CA LEU A 122 -2.60 11.92 15.11
C LEU A 122 -1.73 12.51 16.23
N VAL A 123 -2.27 12.54 17.43
CA VAL A 123 -1.60 12.99 18.65
C VAL A 123 -1.32 11.77 19.53
N VAL A 124 -0.06 11.61 19.93
CA VAL A 124 0.36 10.57 20.89
C VAL A 124 0.26 11.15 22.29
N ILE A 125 -0.67 10.65 23.10
CA ILE A 125 -1.05 11.25 24.37
C ILE A 125 0.10 11.27 25.39
N ASP A 126 0.83 10.17 25.55
CA ASP A 126 2.00 10.11 26.45
C ASP A 126 3.01 11.26 26.22
N LYS A 127 3.23 11.64 24.94
CA LYS A 127 4.14 12.75 24.62
C LYS A 127 3.56 14.09 25.06
N ILE A 128 2.25 14.26 24.91
CA ILE A 128 1.54 15.48 25.31
C ILE A 128 1.54 15.63 26.83
N GLU A 129 1.21 14.56 27.55
CA GLU A 129 1.23 14.51 29.01
C GLU A 129 2.58 14.86 29.58
N LYS A 130 3.65 14.25 29.05
CA LYS A 130 5.02 14.58 29.43
C LYS A 130 5.36 16.05 29.17
N THR A 131 5.04 16.57 27.98
CA THR A 131 5.29 17.96 27.62
C THR A 131 4.53 18.93 28.52
N LEU A 132 3.26 18.62 28.84
CA LEU A 132 2.43 19.43 29.71
C LEU A 132 2.98 19.42 31.14
N ALA A 133 3.31 18.27 31.69
CA ALA A 133 3.90 18.15 33.02
C ALA A 133 5.22 18.93 33.14
N GLU A 134 6.12 18.79 32.13
CA GLU A 134 7.36 19.56 32.07
C GLU A 134 7.13 21.07 32.02
N ARG A 135 6.16 21.54 31.20
CA ARG A 135 5.81 22.98 31.10
C ARG A 135 5.24 23.53 32.40
N VAL A 136 4.36 22.77 33.06
CA VAL A 136 3.82 23.19 34.38
C VAL A 136 4.92 23.24 35.41
N SER A 137 5.79 22.22 35.49
CA SER A 137 6.93 22.20 36.42
C SER A 137 7.85 23.42 36.23
N GLN A 138 8.17 23.78 34.98
CA GLN A 138 9.01 24.93 34.67
C GLN A 138 8.37 26.26 35.08
N ASN A 139 7.05 26.39 34.94
CA ASN A 139 6.34 27.65 35.23
C ASN A 139 6.03 27.83 36.71
N THR A 140 5.80 26.74 37.46
CA THR A 140 5.40 26.79 38.88
C THR A 140 6.52 26.47 39.85
N GLY A 141 7.61 25.80 39.36
CA GLY A 141 8.67 25.27 40.21
C GLY A 141 8.30 23.97 40.93
N VAL A 142 7.07 23.46 40.76
CA VAL A 142 6.62 22.16 41.30
C VAL A 142 7.07 21.05 40.40
N THR A 143 7.94 20.14 40.88
CA THR A 143 8.53 19.06 40.08
C THR A 143 7.78 17.75 40.17
N THR A 144 6.85 17.64 41.12
CA THR A 144 6.08 16.43 41.44
C THR A 144 4.69 16.49 40.80
N VAL A 145 4.63 16.68 39.45
CA VAL A 145 3.37 16.77 38.71
C VAL A 145 3.25 15.66 37.67
N THR A 146 2.04 15.18 37.49
CA THR A 146 1.65 14.26 36.41
C THR A 146 0.51 14.88 35.61
N ALA A 147 0.40 14.56 34.34
CA ALA A 147 -0.71 14.96 33.48
C ALA A 147 -1.45 13.71 33.00
N ASP A 148 -2.76 13.79 32.92
CA ASP A 148 -3.67 12.82 32.30
C ASP A 148 -4.49 13.56 31.25
N CYS A 149 -4.40 13.12 30.00
CA CYS A 149 -5.06 13.75 28.87
C CYS A 149 -6.00 12.76 28.17
N ALA A 150 -7.03 13.28 27.51
CA ALA A 150 -7.95 12.51 26.67
C ALA A 150 -8.57 11.29 27.38
N SER A 151 -8.72 11.34 28.73
CA SER A 151 -9.39 10.33 29.55
C SER A 151 -8.83 8.90 29.37
N GLY A 152 -7.51 8.76 29.43
CA GLY A 152 -6.81 7.47 29.40
C GLY A 152 -6.68 6.83 28.01
N LYS A 153 -6.90 7.58 26.93
CA LYS A 153 -6.56 7.13 25.57
C LYS A 153 -5.06 7.20 25.36
N GLN A 154 -4.52 6.30 24.53
CA GLN A 154 -3.11 6.33 24.16
C GLN A 154 -2.86 7.28 22.99
N VAL A 155 -3.88 7.47 22.15
CA VAL A 155 -3.84 8.39 21.02
C VAL A 155 -5.14 9.18 20.92
N PHE A 156 -5.04 10.39 20.40
CA PHE A 156 -6.18 11.21 19.98
C PHE A 156 -6.05 11.51 18.50
N VAL A 157 -7.15 11.35 17.77
CA VAL A 157 -7.20 11.66 16.33
C VAL A 157 -8.16 12.82 16.13
N GLY A 158 -7.62 13.97 15.73
CA GLY A 158 -8.42 15.18 15.47
C GLY A 158 -7.65 16.14 14.59
N GLY A 159 -8.31 16.74 13.62
CA GLY A 159 -7.73 17.77 12.78
C GLY A 159 -7.49 19.08 13.53
N LYS A 160 -6.87 20.04 12.85
CA LYS A 160 -6.63 21.39 13.36
C LYS A 160 -7.90 22.00 13.97
N GLY A 161 -7.79 22.50 15.22
CA GLY A 161 -8.88 23.06 16.01
C GLY A 161 -9.61 22.04 16.89
N ALA A 162 -9.33 20.73 16.76
CA ALA A 162 -9.85 19.74 17.67
C ALA A 162 -9.25 19.92 19.09
N THR A 163 -10.06 19.66 20.12
CA THR A 163 -9.66 19.85 21.50
C THR A 163 -9.89 18.60 22.33
N PHE A 164 -9.09 18.41 23.37
CA PHE A 164 -9.30 17.39 24.39
C PHE A 164 -8.87 17.90 25.76
N PRO A 165 -9.53 17.42 26.84
CA PRO A 165 -9.19 17.84 28.19
C PRO A 165 -7.92 17.18 28.70
N CYS A 166 -7.16 17.90 29.52
CA CYS A 166 -6.05 17.40 30.32
C CYS A 166 -6.24 17.82 31.77
N THR A 167 -5.82 16.97 32.70
CA THR A 167 -5.75 17.28 34.12
C THR A 167 -4.31 17.11 34.59
N VAL A 168 -3.73 18.15 35.19
CA VAL A 168 -2.42 18.07 35.83
C VAL A 168 -2.65 17.94 37.34
N THR A 169 -1.99 16.97 37.95
CA THR A 169 -2.12 16.67 39.38
C THR A 169 -0.77 16.72 40.06
N ASN A 170 -0.67 17.39 41.21
CA ASN A 170 0.50 17.32 42.06
C ASN A 170 0.50 15.97 42.80
N THR A 171 1.55 15.16 42.59
CA THR A 171 1.61 13.80 43.18
C THR A 171 1.84 13.80 44.70
N GLU A 172 2.31 14.89 45.28
CA GLU A 172 2.45 15.05 46.73
C GLU A 172 1.14 15.53 47.39
N ASP A 173 0.32 16.28 46.62
CA ASP A 173 -1.03 16.70 47.07
C ASP A 173 -2.03 16.43 45.92
N PRO A 174 -2.66 15.24 45.90
CA PRO A 174 -3.63 14.88 44.85
C PRO A 174 -4.90 15.77 44.77
N SER A 175 -5.12 16.62 45.77
CA SER A 175 -6.21 17.61 45.74
C SER A 175 -5.83 18.86 44.95
N ASP A 176 -4.53 19.11 44.75
CA ASP A 176 -4.02 20.20 43.94
C ASP A 176 -3.99 19.76 42.44
N THR A 177 -5.03 20.19 41.73
CA THR A 177 -5.23 19.84 40.31
C THR A 177 -5.44 21.07 39.47
N LEU A 178 -4.94 21.03 38.23
CA LEU A 178 -5.14 22.05 37.20
C LEU A 178 -5.79 21.44 35.98
N SER A 179 -6.94 21.97 35.56
CA SER A 179 -7.57 21.59 34.28
C SER A 179 -7.05 22.45 33.14
N VAL A 180 -6.65 21.81 32.08
CA VAL A 180 -6.05 22.43 30.86
C VAL A 180 -6.78 21.89 29.64
N THR A 181 -7.04 22.76 28.66
CA THR A 181 -7.53 22.31 27.35
C THR A 181 -6.37 22.25 26.38
N ALA A 182 -6.18 21.07 25.79
CA ALA A 182 -5.26 20.87 24.71
C ALA A 182 -5.97 21.11 23.36
N THR A 183 -5.38 21.91 22.47
CA THR A 183 -5.92 22.23 21.14
C THR A 183 -4.93 21.82 20.06
N VAL A 184 -5.37 21.01 19.09
CA VAL A 184 -4.55 20.64 17.92
C VAL A 184 -4.40 21.88 17.02
N THR A 185 -3.16 22.31 16.78
CA THR A 185 -2.88 23.54 16.02
C THR A 185 -2.48 23.28 14.58
N SER A 186 -2.09 22.05 14.24
CA SER A 186 -1.65 21.66 12.90
C SER A 186 -1.97 20.19 12.59
N ASP A 187 -1.98 19.83 11.31
CA ASP A 187 -2.30 18.48 10.85
C ASP A 187 -1.23 17.44 11.19
N ASP A 188 -0.04 17.86 11.62
CA ASP A 188 1.03 16.98 12.13
C ASP A 188 0.82 16.56 13.59
N GLY A 189 -0.27 17.00 14.24
CA GLY A 189 -0.58 16.67 15.63
C GLY A 189 0.10 17.57 16.67
N THR A 190 0.62 18.74 16.26
CA THR A 190 1.10 19.75 17.22
C THR A 190 -0.04 20.28 18.05
N VAL A 191 0.20 20.42 19.36
CA VAL A 191 -0.82 20.83 20.37
C VAL A 191 -0.38 22.08 21.10
N ASP A 192 -1.32 22.97 21.37
CA ASP A 192 -1.17 24.09 22.31
C ASP A 192 -2.10 23.93 23.52
N PHE A 193 -1.78 24.59 24.64
CA PHE A 193 -2.48 24.46 25.93
C PHE A 193 -3.03 25.80 26.38
N SER A 194 -4.28 25.82 26.83
CA SER A 194 -4.98 26.98 27.36
C SER A 194 -5.80 26.65 28.60
#